data_cc86bf537b24d807b7079a76fba26d1b
#
_entry.id   cc86bf537b24d807b7079a76fba26d1b
#
_cell.length_a   1.000
_cell.length_b   1.000
_cell.length_c   1.000
_cell.angle_alpha   90.00
_cell.angle_beta   90.00
_cell.angle_gamma   90.00
#
_symmetry.space_group_name_H-M   'P 1'
#
loop_
_entity.id
_entity.type
_entity.pdbx_description
1 polymer ?
#
loop_
_entity_poly.entity_id
_entity_poly.type
_entity_poly.pdbx_seq_one_letter_code
_entity_poly.pdbx_strand_id
1 'polypeptide(L)'
;MDSWTQCEGALLDGQYRLGACLDSGGSRARFRVQHGDPKRPAMIATLVEPDSGGSAGQLARWRLAQDLDHPNLEHIYAAGLSDVDGTEVIYALADQTDDNLASVLAERPLDTAEARQLLDSLVNVVQYLHGLGISHREIRPANVLAAGNTILLSAGTLAKADAGDLPVDIRSLGATLLEALIQRGPDSVSAKEISSLPAPFASMIRHSLTEDPGKRWTIAQIAASLEAPSRAATSERVREFSLAPAQKRPLAWVYMLAALAVLLCIFVVARISANSAKQAALVITPVAKNTTPVQPASPPLAATLRKSPAPLPPPAVVRNPEPAEAHHGNRTLWRVVTYTYSRAKDAEHKAEHINAEWPDLRAEVFSPNGEEAPPYLVVLGGRMQREEAMQLRDEARAKGLPRDTYAQNFSR
;
A
#
# COMPACT_ATOMS: atom_id res chain seq x y z
N MET A 1 -10.64 -27.49 -28.15
CA MET A 1 -10.53 -27.35 -26.67
C MET A 1 -9.15 -26.77 -26.46
N ASP A 2 -9.07 -25.65 -25.76
CA ASP A 2 -7.77 -25.02 -25.50
C ASP A 2 -6.91 -25.96 -24.68
N SER A 3 -5.67 -26.20 -25.12
CA SER A 3 -4.73 -27.12 -24.44
C SER A 3 -4.52 -26.77 -22.97
N TRP A 4 -4.74 -25.50 -22.61
CA TRP A 4 -4.55 -24.97 -21.26
C TRP A 4 -5.59 -25.45 -20.23
N THR A 5 -6.84 -25.77 -20.61
CA THR A 5 -7.85 -26.24 -19.67
C THR A 5 -7.50 -27.61 -19.06
N GLN A 6 -6.61 -28.36 -19.71
CA GLN A 6 -6.12 -29.63 -19.17
C GLN A 6 -5.19 -29.45 -17.97
N CYS A 7 -4.61 -28.26 -17.79
CA CYS A 7 -3.75 -27.93 -16.64
C CYS A 7 -4.54 -27.65 -15.35
N GLU A 8 -5.88 -27.59 -15.40
CA GLU A 8 -6.67 -27.41 -14.17
C GLU A 8 -6.49 -28.62 -13.24
N GLY A 9 -6.17 -28.34 -11.99
CA GLY A 9 -5.91 -29.35 -10.95
C GLY A 9 -4.45 -29.79 -10.89
N ALA A 10 -3.62 -29.51 -11.89
CA ALA A 10 -2.20 -29.84 -11.91
C ALA A 10 -1.42 -29.07 -10.85
N LEU A 11 -0.22 -29.57 -10.51
CA LEU A 11 0.69 -28.91 -9.58
C LEU A 11 1.76 -28.14 -10.35
N LEU A 12 1.81 -26.84 -10.11
CA LEU A 12 2.86 -25.97 -10.57
C LEU A 12 3.98 -25.96 -9.54
N ASP A 13 5.22 -26.18 -9.98
CA ASP A 13 6.42 -26.25 -9.12
C ASP A 13 6.27 -27.21 -7.91
N GLY A 14 5.45 -28.24 -8.06
CA GLY A 14 5.18 -29.22 -7.02
C GLY A 14 4.46 -28.69 -5.76
N GLN A 15 4.07 -27.41 -5.73
CA GLN A 15 3.54 -26.75 -4.55
C GLN A 15 2.19 -26.06 -4.77
N TYR A 16 1.97 -25.49 -5.95
CA TYR A 16 0.84 -24.61 -6.21
C TYR A 16 -0.18 -25.34 -7.10
N ARG A 17 -1.33 -25.67 -6.55
CA ARG A 17 -2.39 -26.31 -7.34
C ARG A 17 -3.06 -25.28 -8.23
N LEU A 18 -3.07 -25.51 -9.52
CA LEU A 18 -3.82 -24.72 -10.49
C LEU A 18 -5.33 -24.96 -10.30
N GLY A 19 -6.09 -23.91 -10.10
CA GLY A 19 -7.54 -23.92 -10.02
C GLY A 19 -8.16 -23.68 -11.39
N ALA A 20 -9.29 -22.94 -11.40
CA ALA A 20 -9.98 -22.63 -12.65
C ALA A 20 -9.10 -21.75 -13.57
N CYS A 21 -9.11 -22.08 -14.86
CA CYS A 21 -8.56 -21.23 -15.91
C CYS A 21 -9.40 -19.95 -16.00
N LEU A 22 -8.77 -18.79 -15.83
CA LEU A 22 -9.42 -17.49 -15.85
C LEU A 22 -9.52 -16.94 -17.27
N ASP A 23 -8.42 -17.09 -18.01
CA ASP A 23 -8.34 -16.82 -19.45
C ASP A 23 -7.20 -17.61 -20.07
N SER A 24 -7.33 -17.87 -21.35
CA SER A 24 -6.32 -18.50 -22.17
C SER A 24 -6.34 -17.90 -23.57
N GLY A 25 -5.17 -17.76 -24.18
CA GLY A 25 -5.04 -17.26 -25.54
C GLY A 25 -3.63 -17.43 -26.08
N GLY A 26 -3.50 -18.10 -27.24
CA GLY A 26 -2.22 -18.39 -27.84
C GLY A 26 -1.31 -19.20 -26.91
N SER A 27 -0.11 -18.68 -26.65
CA SER A 27 0.91 -19.33 -25.82
C SER A 27 0.83 -18.98 -24.34
N ARG A 28 -0.27 -18.38 -23.85
CA ARG A 28 -0.43 -17.91 -22.48
C ARG A 28 -1.77 -18.32 -21.88
N ALA A 29 -1.75 -18.64 -20.57
CA ALA A 29 -2.98 -18.83 -19.78
C ALA A 29 -2.80 -18.30 -18.36
N ARG A 30 -3.92 -17.96 -17.71
CA ARG A 30 -3.97 -17.54 -16.31
C ARG A 30 -4.91 -18.45 -15.52
N PHE A 31 -4.43 -18.84 -14.34
CA PHE A 31 -5.16 -19.73 -13.45
C PHE A 31 -5.26 -19.14 -12.06
N ARG A 32 -6.38 -19.36 -11.40
CA ARG A 32 -6.46 -19.15 -9.97
C ARG A 32 -5.59 -20.19 -9.25
N VAL A 33 -4.82 -19.77 -8.26
CA VAL A 33 -4.04 -20.70 -7.44
C VAL A 33 -4.89 -21.16 -6.25
N GLN A 34 -4.98 -22.48 -6.05
CA GLN A 34 -5.61 -23.07 -4.87
C GLN A 34 -4.53 -23.38 -3.85
N HIS A 35 -4.67 -22.84 -2.65
CA HIS A 35 -3.85 -23.18 -1.50
C HIS A 35 -4.72 -23.39 -0.27
N GLY A 36 -4.35 -24.36 0.57
CA GLY A 36 -5.11 -24.72 1.78
C GLY A 36 -4.88 -23.81 2.98
N ASP A 37 -3.98 -22.84 2.88
CA ASP A 37 -3.64 -21.92 3.97
C ASP A 37 -4.40 -20.59 3.80
N PRO A 38 -5.38 -20.29 4.66
CA PRO A 38 -6.16 -19.05 4.59
C PRO A 38 -5.33 -17.78 4.92
N LYS A 39 -4.10 -17.94 5.42
CA LYS A 39 -3.19 -16.82 5.70
C LYS A 39 -2.38 -16.37 4.47
N ARG A 40 -2.32 -17.20 3.45
CA ARG A 40 -1.66 -16.82 2.19
C ARG A 40 -2.58 -15.92 1.37
N PRO A 41 -2.05 -14.89 0.72
CA PRO A 41 -2.84 -14.06 -0.19
C PRO A 41 -3.37 -14.90 -1.35
N ALA A 42 -4.51 -14.49 -1.89
CA ALA A 42 -5.05 -15.08 -3.11
C ALA A 42 -4.13 -14.74 -4.29
N MET A 43 -3.77 -15.74 -5.08
CA MET A 43 -2.79 -15.61 -6.16
C MET A 43 -3.35 -16.07 -7.50
N ILE A 44 -2.79 -15.49 -8.57
CA ILE A 44 -2.97 -15.93 -9.95
C ILE A 44 -1.65 -16.48 -10.47
N ALA A 45 -1.68 -17.64 -11.10
CA ALA A 45 -0.58 -18.19 -11.87
C ALA A 45 -0.74 -17.78 -13.34
N THR A 46 0.26 -17.10 -13.89
CA THR A 46 0.37 -16.87 -15.33
C THR A 46 1.37 -17.86 -15.88
N LEU A 47 0.95 -18.68 -16.85
CA LEU A 47 1.78 -19.65 -17.57
C LEU A 47 1.99 -19.18 -19.01
N VAL A 48 3.20 -19.40 -19.53
CA VAL A 48 3.55 -19.10 -20.93
C VAL A 48 4.40 -20.25 -21.47
N GLU A 49 4.15 -20.63 -22.72
CA GLU A 49 4.94 -21.64 -23.42
C GLU A 49 6.39 -21.16 -23.61
N PRO A 50 7.42 -21.99 -23.30
CA PRO A 50 8.82 -21.58 -23.35
C PRO A 50 9.30 -21.16 -24.74
N ASP A 51 8.80 -21.81 -25.78
CA ASP A 51 9.21 -21.60 -27.16
C ASP A 51 8.47 -20.42 -27.84
N SER A 52 7.55 -19.76 -27.13
CA SER A 52 6.91 -18.56 -27.63
C SER A 52 7.93 -17.42 -27.72
N GLY A 53 7.95 -16.72 -28.85
CA GLY A 53 8.89 -15.61 -29.06
C GLY A 53 8.84 -14.59 -27.90
N GLY A 54 9.97 -14.45 -27.17
CA GLY A 54 10.06 -13.54 -26.02
C GLY A 54 9.88 -14.18 -24.64
N SER A 55 9.64 -15.48 -24.53
CA SER A 55 9.45 -16.19 -23.27
C SER A 55 10.64 -16.03 -22.29
N ALA A 56 11.89 -16.16 -22.78
CA ALA A 56 13.09 -15.93 -21.96
C ALA A 56 13.16 -14.49 -21.41
N GLY A 57 12.81 -13.50 -22.21
CA GLY A 57 12.69 -12.11 -21.79
C GLY A 57 11.57 -11.91 -20.76
N GLN A 58 10.47 -12.65 -20.87
CA GLN A 58 9.35 -12.57 -19.91
C GLN A 58 9.74 -13.12 -18.54
N LEU A 59 10.43 -14.26 -18.50
CA LEU A 59 10.92 -14.82 -17.26
C LEU A 59 11.93 -13.88 -16.57
N ALA A 60 12.82 -13.25 -17.35
CA ALA A 60 13.76 -12.26 -16.79
C ALA A 60 13.04 -11.04 -16.19
N ARG A 61 11.96 -10.55 -16.80
CA ARG A 61 11.12 -9.46 -16.29
C ARG A 61 10.43 -9.86 -14.97
N TRP A 62 9.84 -11.04 -14.90
CA TRP A 62 9.20 -11.53 -13.68
C TRP A 62 10.20 -11.72 -12.53
N ARG A 63 11.41 -12.24 -12.83
CA ARG A 63 12.47 -12.35 -11.83
C ARG A 63 12.95 -10.99 -11.33
N LEU A 64 13.06 -10.00 -12.22
CA LEU A 64 13.36 -8.63 -11.80
C LEU A 64 12.25 -8.09 -10.88
N ALA A 65 10.99 -8.33 -11.22
CA ALA A 65 9.84 -7.88 -10.43
C ALA A 65 9.73 -8.57 -9.07
N GLN A 66 10.18 -9.82 -8.95
CA GLN A 66 10.13 -10.61 -7.72
C GLN A 66 10.95 -9.98 -6.58
N ASP A 67 11.99 -9.22 -6.91
CA ASP A 67 12.84 -8.53 -5.94
C ASP A 67 12.29 -7.15 -5.52
N LEU A 68 11.14 -6.73 -6.08
CA LEU A 68 10.52 -5.43 -5.83
C LEU A 68 9.33 -5.58 -4.88
N ASP A 69 9.18 -4.60 -3.97
CA ASP A 69 8.03 -4.52 -3.09
C ASP A 69 7.61 -3.06 -2.95
N HIS A 70 6.41 -2.75 -3.43
CA HIS A 70 5.81 -1.41 -3.34
C HIS A 70 4.29 -1.52 -3.29
N PRO A 71 3.58 -0.73 -2.45
CA PRO A 71 2.14 -0.88 -2.24
C PRO A 71 1.27 -0.68 -3.49
N ASN A 72 1.80 -0.01 -4.51
CA ASN A 72 1.12 0.20 -5.79
C ASN A 72 1.75 -0.59 -6.95
N LEU A 73 2.58 -1.60 -6.67
CA LEU A 73 3.12 -2.52 -7.66
C LEU A 73 2.55 -3.92 -7.42
N GLU A 74 2.10 -4.59 -8.48
CA GLU A 74 1.73 -6.01 -8.42
C GLU A 74 2.89 -6.82 -7.86
N HIS A 75 2.64 -7.60 -6.81
CA HIS A 75 3.69 -8.41 -6.20
C HIS A 75 3.84 -9.75 -6.93
N ILE A 76 5.07 -10.11 -7.28
CA ILE A 76 5.42 -11.41 -7.86
C ILE A 76 6.00 -12.29 -6.76
N TYR A 77 5.24 -13.29 -6.32
CA TYR A 77 5.64 -14.23 -5.25
C TYR A 77 6.68 -15.22 -5.72
N ALA A 78 6.56 -15.72 -6.94
CA ALA A 78 7.48 -16.68 -7.54
C ALA A 78 7.47 -16.56 -9.06
N ALA A 79 8.60 -16.84 -9.70
CA ALA A 79 8.70 -16.95 -11.14
C ALA A 79 9.80 -17.97 -11.52
N GLY A 80 9.49 -18.85 -12.47
CA GLY A 80 10.40 -19.94 -12.81
C GLY A 80 9.99 -20.71 -14.05
N LEU A 81 10.63 -21.86 -14.21
CA LEU A 81 10.29 -22.92 -15.14
C LEU A 81 9.65 -24.06 -14.35
N SER A 82 8.63 -24.69 -14.89
CA SER A 82 8.00 -25.86 -14.30
C SER A 82 7.51 -26.80 -15.39
N ASP A 83 7.41 -28.07 -15.07
CA ASP A 83 6.66 -29.05 -15.87
C ASP A 83 5.25 -29.15 -15.30
N VAL A 84 4.26 -29.00 -16.15
CA VAL A 84 2.84 -29.15 -15.82
C VAL A 84 2.26 -30.23 -16.71
N ASP A 85 2.05 -31.43 -16.13
CA ASP A 85 1.52 -32.61 -16.83
C ASP A 85 2.30 -32.96 -18.13
N GLY A 86 3.65 -32.87 -18.09
CA GLY A 86 4.53 -33.18 -19.21
C GLY A 86 4.72 -32.03 -20.20
N THR A 87 4.21 -30.83 -19.88
CA THR A 87 4.42 -29.62 -20.67
C THR A 87 5.31 -28.65 -19.87
N GLU A 88 6.47 -28.30 -20.44
CA GLU A 88 7.31 -27.27 -19.85
C GLU A 88 6.68 -25.89 -20.04
N VAL A 89 6.62 -25.11 -18.97
CA VAL A 89 6.08 -23.75 -18.98
C VAL A 89 6.99 -22.81 -18.20
N ILE A 90 7.05 -21.54 -18.59
CA ILE A 90 7.50 -20.48 -17.71
C ILE A 90 6.29 -19.94 -16.94
N TYR A 91 6.48 -19.60 -15.68
CA TYR A 91 5.37 -19.13 -14.85
C TYR A 91 5.74 -17.93 -13.97
N ALA A 92 4.71 -17.19 -13.58
CA ALA A 92 4.74 -16.26 -12.47
C ALA A 92 3.51 -16.43 -11.60
N LEU A 93 3.71 -16.30 -10.28
CA LEU A 93 2.65 -16.20 -9.29
C LEU A 93 2.57 -14.76 -8.83
N ALA A 94 1.42 -14.15 -9.01
CA ALA A 94 1.18 -12.75 -8.70
C ALA A 94 -0.06 -12.55 -7.82
N ASP A 95 -0.28 -11.33 -7.34
CA ASP A 95 -1.50 -10.97 -6.63
C ASP A 95 -2.74 -11.31 -7.47
N GLN A 96 -3.79 -11.80 -6.79
CA GLN A 96 -5.11 -11.87 -7.41
C GLN A 96 -5.67 -10.44 -7.45
N THR A 97 -6.03 -10.00 -8.64
CA THR A 97 -6.68 -8.72 -8.88
C THR A 97 -8.14 -8.92 -9.30
N ASP A 98 -8.99 -7.94 -8.98
CA ASP A 98 -10.42 -8.02 -9.24
C ASP A 98 -10.73 -7.60 -10.68
N ASP A 99 -10.07 -6.53 -11.16
CA ASP A 99 -10.30 -5.92 -12.47
C ASP A 99 -9.10 -5.09 -12.93
N ASN A 100 -9.20 -4.44 -14.06
CA ASN A 100 -8.24 -3.48 -14.57
C ASN A 100 -8.93 -2.21 -15.06
N LEU A 101 -8.16 -1.13 -15.20
CA LEU A 101 -8.70 0.16 -15.59
C LEU A 101 -9.32 0.13 -17.00
N ALA A 102 -8.83 -0.71 -17.93
CA ALA A 102 -9.41 -0.79 -19.27
C ALA A 102 -10.86 -1.28 -19.24
N SER A 103 -11.20 -2.24 -18.38
CA SER A 103 -12.58 -2.70 -18.19
C SER A 103 -13.47 -1.58 -17.63
N VAL A 104 -12.98 -0.84 -16.64
CA VAL A 104 -13.72 0.31 -16.08
C VAL A 104 -13.97 1.37 -17.15
N LEU A 105 -12.93 1.68 -17.96
CA LEU A 105 -13.03 2.71 -19.00
C LEU A 105 -13.89 2.27 -20.20
N ALA A 106 -14.13 0.98 -20.38
CA ALA A 106 -15.10 0.50 -21.37
C ALA A 106 -16.55 0.92 -21.00
N GLU A 107 -16.82 1.13 -19.72
CA GLU A 107 -18.16 1.51 -19.23
C GLU A 107 -18.29 3.02 -19.01
N ARG A 108 -17.30 3.66 -18.39
CA ARG A 108 -17.33 5.09 -18.04
C ARG A 108 -15.95 5.71 -17.85
N PRO A 109 -15.81 7.03 -18.00
CA PRO A 109 -14.62 7.72 -17.54
C PRO A 109 -14.53 7.72 -16.00
N LEU A 110 -13.35 8.01 -15.47
CA LEU A 110 -13.18 8.26 -14.04
C LEU A 110 -13.65 9.66 -13.66
N ASP A 111 -14.20 9.80 -12.48
CA ASP A 111 -14.41 11.10 -11.89
C ASP A 111 -13.10 11.75 -11.41
N THR A 112 -13.16 13.01 -10.97
CA THR A 112 -11.98 13.77 -10.55
C THR A 112 -11.28 13.15 -9.32
N ALA A 113 -12.04 12.56 -8.40
CA ALA A 113 -11.48 11.96 -7.18
C ALA A 113 -10.81 10.61 -7.49
N GLU A 114 -11.46 9.77 -8.30
CA GLU A 114 -10.91 8.51 -8.80
C GLU A 114 -9.63 8.76 -9.63
N ALA A 115 -9.67 9.74 -10.54
CA ALA A 115 -8.52 10.11 -11.35
C ALA A 115 -7.36 10.66 -10.49
N ARG A 116 -7.66 11.34 -9.39
CA ARG A 116 -6.64 11.79 -8.44
C ARG A 116 -6.01 10.62 -7.69
N GLN A 117 -6.79 9.67 -7.22
CA GLN A 117 -6.28 8.46 -6.59
C GLN A 117 -5.43 7.64 -7.55
N LEU A 118 -5.86 7.50 -8.81
CA LEU A 118 -5.08 6.87 -9.87
C LEU A 118 -3.73 7.57 -10.07
N LEU A 119 -3.76 8.89 -10.21
CA LEU A 119 -2.55 9.69 -10.41
C LEU A 119 -1.56 9.53 -9.24
N ASP A 120 -2.02 9.66 -8.00
CA ASP A 120 -1.18 9.52 -6.82
C ASP A 120 -0.56 8.12 -6.74
N SER A 121 -1.32 7.07 -7.00
CA SER A 121 -0.83 5.68 -7.02
C SER A 121 0.21 5.45 -8.10
N LEU A 122 -0.04 5.91 -9.34
CA LEU A 122 0.89 5.74 -10.45
C LEU A 122 2.17 6.58 -10.27
N VAL A 123 2.06 7.81 -9.76
CA VAL A 123 3.25 8.65 -9.49
C VAL A 123 4.13 7.99 -8.44
N ASN A 124 3.56 7.46 -7.36
CA ASN A 124 4.32 6.78 -6.30
C ASN A 124 5.10 5.57 -6.84
N VAL A 125 4.42 4.68 -7.57
CA VAL A 125 5.09 3.48 -8.08
C VAL A 125 6.10 3.79 -9.19
N VAL A 126 5.80 4.72 -10.10
CA VAL A 126 6.73 5.10 -11.16
C VAL A 126 7.95 5.83 -10.58
N GLN A 127 7.77 6.65 -9.55
CA GLN A 127 8.89 7.28 -8.85
C GLN A 127 9.80 6.24 -8.17
N TYR A 128 9.22 5.22 -7.55
CA TYR A 128 9.94 4.10 -6.98
C TYR A 128 10.75 3.35 -8.06
N LEU A 129 10.12 2.96 -9.17
CA LEU A 129 10.78 2.24 -10.26
C LEU A 129 11.91 3.06 -10.90
N HIS A 130 11.65 4.33 -11.23
CA HIS A 130 12.64 5.23 -11.83
C HIS A 130 13.82 5.51 -10.88
N GLY A 131 13.57 5.57 -9.57
CA GLY A 131 14.62 5.67 -8.55
C GLY A 131 15.56 4.47 -8.51
N LEU A 132 15.10 3.30 -8.96
CA LEU A 132 15.89 2.08 -9.10
C LEU A 132 16.52 1.90 -10.49
N GLY A 133 16.32 2.85 -11.40
CA GLY A 133 16.72 2.70 -12.79
C GLY A 133 15.93 1.62 -13.54
N ILE A 134 14.66 1.44 -13.18
CA ILE A 134 13.73 0.50 -13.82
C ILE A 134 12.66 1.31 -14.55
N SER A 135 12.36 0.91 -15.80
CA SER A 135 11.25 1.40 -16.60
C SER A 135 10.13 0.36 -16.63
N HIS A 136 8.90 0.84 -16.60
CA HIS A 136 7.72 -0.02 -16.76
C HIS A 136 7.43 -0.38 -18.21
N ARG A 137 7.71 0.54 -19.13
CA ARG A 137 7.55 0.43 -20.61
C ARG A 137 6.11 0.38 -21.14
N GLU A 138 5.15 -0.13 -20.37
CA GLU A 138 3.75 -0.29 -20.80
C GLU A 138 2.74 0.24 -19.75
N ILE A 139 2.86 1.49 -19.33
CA ILE A 139 1.83 2.13 -18.50
C ILE A 139 0.62 2.42 -19.38
N ARG A 140 -0.43 1.61 -19.24
CA ARG A 140 -1.68 1.69 -19.99
C ARG A 140 -2.85 1.14 -19.16
N PRO A 141 -4.11 1.47 -19.49
CA PRO A 141 -5.26 1.03 -18.70
C PRO A 141 -5.31 -0.47 -18.40
N ALA A 142 -4.96 -1.34 -19.35
CA ALA A 142 -4.95 -2.78 -19.14
C ALA A 142 -3.91 -3.28 -18.12
N ASN A 143 -2.88 -2.49 -17.84
CA ASN A 143 -1.82 -2.80 -16.89
C ASN A 143 -1.98 -2.05 -15.55
N VAL A 144 -3.07 -1.30 -15.38
CA VAL A 144 -3.48 -0.70 -14.10
C VAL A 144 -4.55 -1.59 -13.50
N LEU A 145 -4.22 -2.26 -12.41
CA LEU A 145 -5.02 -3.33 -11.80
C LEU A 145 -5.70 -2.81 -10.53
N ALA A 146 -6.83 -3.40 -10.19
CA ALA A 146 -7.55 -3.15 -8.94
C ALA A 146 -7.51 -4.39 -8.05
N ALA A 147 -7.14 -4.21 -6.78
CA ALA A 147 -7.21 -5.22 -5.74
C ALA A 147 -7.89 -4.61 -4.51
N GLY A 148 -9.20 -4.85 -4.36
CA GLY A 148 -10.05 -4.14 -3.40
C GLY A 148 -9.99 -2.63 -3.62
N ASN A 149 -9.52 -1.88 -2.63
CA ASN A 149 -9.37 -0.41 -2.71
C ASN A 149 -7.97 0.05 -3.15
N THR A 150 -7.09 -0.87 -3.56
CA THR A 150 -5.72 -0.56 -3.93
C THR A 150 -5.55 -0.60 -5.45
N ILE A 151 -4.92 0.43 -6.00
CA ILE A 151 -4.52 0.48 -7.40
C ILE A 151 -3.09 -0.05 -7.48
N LEU A 152 -2.88 -1.05 -8.34
CA LEU A 152 -1.60 -1.67 -8.60
C LEU A 152 -1.20 -1.44 -10.07
N LEU A 153 0.08 -1.21 -10.31
CA LEU A 153 0.65 -1.27 -11.65
C LEU A 153 1.19 -2.68 -11.86
N SER A 154 0.84 -3.31 -12.99
CA SER A 154 1.28 -4.69 -13.30
C SER A 154 2.81 -4.79 -13.37
N ALA A 155 3.37 -5.86 -12.85
CA ALA A 155 4.83 -6.07 -12.80
C ALA A 155 5.38 -6.88 -14.00
N GLY A 156 4.52 -7.23 -14.96
CA GLY A 156 4.87 -8.13 -16.05
C GLY A 156 5.76 -7.55 -17.17
N THR A 157 6.01 -6.23 -17.15
CA THR A 157 6.70 -5.53 -18.26
C THR A 157 7.99 -4.83 -17.85
N LEU A 158 8.36 -4.91 -16.57
CA LEU A 158 9.50 -4.21 -15.99
C LEU A 158 10.83 -4.60 -16.65
N ALA A 159 11.69 -3.59 -16.85
CA ALA A 159 13.05 -3.82 -17.33
C ALA A 159 14.00 -2.76 -16.78
N LYS A 160 15.30 -3.08 -16.71
CA LYS A 160 16.32 -2.04 -16.47
C LYS A 160 16.20 -0.97 -17.54
N ALA A 161 16.20 0.28 -17.11
CA ALA A 161 15.97 1.42 -17.98
C ALA A 161 17.24 1.78 -18.75
N ASP A 162 17.07 1.96 -20.06
CA ASP A 162 18.02 2.67 -20.89
C ASP A 162 17.70 4.19 -20.88
N ALA A 163 18.62 5.02 -21.38
CA ALA A 163 18.52 6.49 -21.30
C ALA A 163 17.21 7.08 -21.88
N GLY A 164 16.56 6.38 -22.82
CA GLY A 164 15.31 6.82 -23.46
C GLY A 164 14.03 6.27 -22.82
N ASP A 165 14.12 5.27 -21.96
CA ASP A 165 12.94 4.54 -21.45
C ASP A 165 12.12 5.34 -20.44
N LEU A 166 12.78 6.04 -19.50
CA LEU A 166 12.08 6.79 -18.46
C LEU A 166 11.15 7.89 -19.01
N PRO A 167 11.53 8.67 -20.02
CA PRO A 167 10.60 9.61 -20.67
C PRO A 167 9.43 8.92 -21.39
N VAL A 168 9.57 7.68 -21.85
CA VAL A 168 8.47 6.91 -22.45
C VAL A 168 7.42 6.57 -21.39
N ASP A 169 7.83 6.15 -20.20
CA ASP A 169 6.90 5.91 -19.09
C ASP A 169 6.11 7.17 -18.73
N ILE A 170 6.76 8.35 -18.72
CA ILE A 170 6.07 9.61 -18.45
C ILE A 170 5.01 9.94 -19.50
N ARG A 171 5.31 9.70 -20.78
CA ARG A 171 4.32 9.87 -21.85
C ARG A 171 3.14 8.92 -21.67
N SER A 172 3.43 7.67 -21.36
CA SER A 172 2.43 6.62 -21.15
C SER A 172 1.55 6.91 -19.94
N LEU A 173 2.14 7.41 -18.85
CA LEU A 173 1.41 7.89 -17.66
C LEU A 173 0.41 9.00 -18.04
N GLY A 174 0.88 10.03 -18.77
CA GLY A 174 0.03 11.12 -19.23
C GLY A 174 -1.10 10.67 -20.16
N ALA A 175 -0.80 9.75 -21.08
CA ALA A 175 -1.79 9.16 -21.99
C ALA A 175 -2.85 8.35 -21.22
N THR A 176 -2.43 7.50 -20.29
CA THR A 176 -3.33 6.69 -19.44
C THR A 176 -4.26 7.58 -18.61
N LEU A 177 -3.74 8.66 -18.03
CA LEU A 177 -4.55 9.58 -17.25
C LEU A 177 -5.53 10.38 -18.13
N LEU A 178 -5.12 10.79 -19.34
CA LEU A 178 -6.01 11.42 -20.30
C LEU A 178 -7.16 10.49 -20.69
N GLU A 179 -6.84 9.25 -21.03
CA GLU A 179 -7.81 8.23 -21.37
C GLU A 179 -8.76 7.93 -20.20
N ALA A 180 -8.26 7.91 -18.97
CA ALA A 180 -9.05 7.73 -17.77
C ALA A 180 -10.10 8.84 -17.56
N LEU A 181 -9.76 10.08 -17.93
CA LEU A 181 -10.64 11.24 -17.71
C LEU A 181 -11.67 11.43 -18.84
N ILE A 182 -11.33 11.10 -20.09
CA ILE A 182 -12.17 11.43 -21.25
C ILE A 182 -12.39 10.26 -22.23
N GLN A 183 -11.92 9.06 -21.92
CA GLN A 183 -12.04 7.84 -22.73
C GLN A 183 -11.51 8.01 -24.17
N ARG A 184 -10.52 8.87 -24.36
CA ARG A 184 -9.88 9.12 -25.66
C ARG A 184 -8.37 9.21 -25.53
N GLY A 185 -7.65 8.61 -26.47
CA GLY A 185 -6.20 8.68 -26.52
C GLY A 185 -5.67 10.05 -26.98
N PRO A 186 -4.38 10.34 -26.75
CA PRO A 186 -3.77 11.66 -26.99
C PRO A 186 -3.86 12.13 -28.44
N ASP A 187 -3.88 11.21 -29.41
CA ASP A 187 -3.90 11.55 -30.84
C ASP A 187 -5.28 12.07 -31.30
N SER A 188 -6.32 11.89 -30.48
CA SER A 188 -7.70 12.30 -30.77
C SER A 188 -8.14 13.54 -29.99
N VAL A 189 -7.25 14.19 -29.22
CA VAL A 189 -7.57 15.28 -28.31
C VAL A 189 -6.75 16.51 -28.59
N SER A 190 -7.39 17.67 -28.70
CA SER A 190 -6.71 18.95 -28.93
C SER A 190 -6.06 19.51 -27.65
N ALA A 191 -5.03 20.32 -27.82
CA ALA A 191 -4.38 21.03 -26.72
C ALA A 191 -5.35 21.90 -25.91
N LYS A 192 -6.40 22.43 -26.56
CA LYS A 192 -7.45 23.22 -25.89
C LYS A 192 -8.31 22.35 -24.96
N GLU A 193 -8.67 21.16 -25.38
CA GLU A 193 -9.44 20.20 -24.54
C GLU A 193 -8.60 19.77 -23.34
N ILE A 194 -7.32 19.44 -23.52
CA ILE A 194 -6.40 19.15 -22.39
C ILE A 194 -6.34 20.33 -21.41
N SER A 195 -6.26 21.56 -21.93
CA SER A 195 -6.19 22.75 -21.07
C SER A 195 -7.48 23.05 -20.31
N SER A 196 -8.62 22.47 -20.72
CA SER A 196 -9.91 22.59 -20.04
C SER A 196 -10.12 21.58 -18.89
N LEU A 197 -9.21 20.61 -18.77
CA LEU A 197 -9.29 19.64 -17.67
C LEU A 197 -9.02 20.33 -16.31
N PRO A 198 -9.60 19.83 -15.23
CA PRO A 198 -9.36 20.43 -13.91
C PRO A 198 -7.91 20.28 -13.46
N ALA A 199 -7.45 21.21 -12.60
CA ALA A 199 -6.15 21.05 -11.96
C ALA A 199 -6.14 19.83 -11.01
N PRO A 200 -5.02 19.08 -10.90
CA PRO A 200 -3.72 19.33 -11.54
C PRO A 200 -3.55 18.68 -12.93
N PHE A 201 -4.57 17.97 -13.43
CA PHE A 201 -4.49 17.08 -14.60
C PHE A 201 -4.07 17.80 -15.89
N ALA A 202 -4.66 18.98 -16.18
CA ALA A 202 -4.34 19.73 -17.41
C ALA A 202 -2.85 20.02 -17.57
N SER A 203 -2.20 20.49 -16.51
CA SER A 203 -0.77 20.79 -16.52
C SER A 203 0.07 19.54 -16.65
N MET A 204 -0.22 18.53 -15.84
CA MET A 204 0.53 17.28 -15.80
C MET A 204 0.44 16.55 -17.14
N ILE A 205 -0.76 16.37 -17.70
CA ILE A 205 -0.98 15.68 -18.99
C ILE A 205 -0.24 16.43 -20.11
N ARG A 206 -0.35 17.76 -20.17
CA ARG A 206 0.35 18.57 -21.20
C ARG A 206 1.87 18.37 -21.15
N HIS A 207 2.48 18.41 -19.96
CA HIS A 207 3.93 18.25 -19.83
C HIS A 207 4.39 16.80 -20.02
N SER A 208 3.55 15.82 -19.71
CA SER A 208 3.84 14.40 -19.98
C SER A 208 3.73 14.04 -21.46
N LEU A 209 2.84 14.67 -22.21
CA LEU A 209 2.63 14.44 -23.64
C LEU A 209 3.51 15.32 -24.55
N THR A 210 4.42 16.12 -24.00
CA THR A 210 5.39 16.90 -24.79
C THR A 210 6.14 15.95 -25.75
N GLU A 211 6.20 16.29 -27.07
CA GLU A 211 6.79 15.44 -28.10
C GLU A 211 8.27 15.18 -27.87
N ASP A 212 9.03 16.24 -27.57
CA ASP A 212 10.46 16.17 -27.27
C ASP A 212 10.67 15.51 -25.90
N PRO A 213 11.26 14.31 -25.82
CA PRO A 213 11.51 13.61 -24.56
C PRO A 213 12.36 14.41 -23.58
N GLY A 214 13.29 15.23 -24.07
CA GLY A 214 14.18 16.08 -23.25
C GLY A 214 13.47 17.26 -22.58
N LYS A 215 12.29 17.64 -23.08
CA LYS A 215 11.44 18.72 -22.52
C LYS A 215 10.27 18.20 -21.72
N ARG A 216 10.08 16.88 -21.72
CA ARG A 216 9.03 16.22 -20.96
C ARG A 216 9.36 16.29 -19.47
N TRP A 217 8.37 16.46 -18.62
CA TRP A 217 8.59 16.39 -17.19
C TRP A 217 9.13 15.04 -16.76
N THR A 218 9.98 15.05 -15.76
CA THR A 218 10.37 13.82 -15.04
C THR A 218 9.30 13.47 -14.01
N ILE A 219 9.32 12.24 -13.53
CA ILE A 219 8.39 11.80 -12.47
C ILE A 219 8.55 12.67 -11.20
N ALA A 220 9.77 13.06 -10.86
CA ALA A 220 10.04 13.94 -9.72
C ALA A 220 9.41 15.33 -9.89
N GLN A 221 9.39 15.88 -11.10
CA GLN A 221 8.72 17.17 -11.40
C GLN A 221 7.20 17.03 -11.31
N ILE A 222 6.64 15.89 -11.76
CA ILE A 222 5.22 15.58 -11.60
C ILE A 222 4.88 15.50 -10.10
N ALA A 223 5.60 14.72 -9.32
CA ALA A 223 5.38 14.59 -7.88
C ALA A 223 5.44 15.95 -7.16
N ALA A 224 6.47 16.75 -7.42
CA ALA A 224 6.60 18.09 -6.85
C ALA A 224 5.44 19.02 -7.24
N SER A 225 4.86 18.87 -8.43
CA SER A 225 3.70 19.65 -8.87
C SER A 225 2.41 19.30 -8.12
N LEU A 226 2.32 18.07 -7.62
CA LEU A 226 1.16 17.56 -6.84
C LEU A 226 1.23 17.98 -5.37
N GLU A 227 2.45 18.15 -4.83
CA GLU A 227 2.69 18.61 -3.46
C GLU A 227 2.58 20.14 -3.31
N ALA A 228 2.79 20.88 -4.40
CA ALA A 228 2.70 22.33 -4.37
C ALA A 228 1.27 22.76 -4.00
N PRO A 229 1.05 23.52 -2.90
CA PRO A 229 -0.27 24.03 -2.57
C PRO A 229 -0.80 24.80 -3.77
N SER A 230 -2.02 24.48 -4.22
CA SER A 230 -2.66 25.14 -5.36
C SER A 230 -2.68 26.66 -5.14
N ARG A 231 -1.76 27.39 -5.78
CA ARG A 231 -1.68 28.84 -5.71
C ARG A 231 -3.00 29.52 -6.12
N ALA A 232 -3.86 28.84 -6.86
CA ALA A 232 -5.19 29.32 -7.21
C ALA A 232 -6.11 29.46 -5.98
N ALA A 233 -6.07 28.47 -5.05
CA ALA A 233 -6.86 28.56 -3.83
C ALA A 233 -6.36 29.64 -2.86
N THR A 234 -5.05 29.94 -2.89
CA THR A 234 -4.46 30.99 -2.06
C THR A 234 -4.72 32.39 -2.62
N SER A 235 -4.77 32.56 -3.95
CA SER A 235 -5.03 33.86 -4.54
C SER A 235 -6.52 34.29 -4.46
N GLU A 236 -7.47 33.35 -4.44
CA GLU A 236 -8.88 33.67 -4.16
C GLU A 236 -9.09 33.97 -2.67
N ARG A 237 -8.44 33.26 -1.75
CA ARG A 237 -8.50 33.58 -0.31
C ARG A 237 -7.82 34.90 0.04
N VAL A 238 -6.77 35.30 -0.68
CA VAL A 238 -6.08 36.58 -0.46
C VAL A 238 -6.85 37.75 -1.08
N ARG A 239 -7.66 37.54 -2.13
CA ARG A 239 -8.54 38.57 -2.67
C ARG A 239 -9.81 38.85 -1.83
N GLU A 240 -10.28 37.86 -1.07
CA GLU A 240 -11.41 38.06 -0.13
C GLU A 240 -10.99 38.68 1.22
N PHE A 241 -9.68 38.81 1.50
CA PHE A 241 -9.17 39.42 2.75
C PHE A 241 -8.82 40.91 2.61
N SER A 242 -9.36 41.60 1.62
CA SER A 242 -9.24 43.06 1.50
C SER A 242 -10.50 43.76 1.95
N LEU A 243 -10.48 44.15 3.23
CA LEU A 243 -11.26 45.26 3.82
C LEU A 243 -12.78 45.29 3.58
N ALA A 244 -13.49 44.33 4.19
CA ALA A 244 -14.85 44.63 4.65
C ALA A 244 -14.80 44.98 6.16
N PRO A 245 -15.41 46.06 6.61
CA PRO A 245 -15.42 46.44 8.02
C PRO A 245 -16.14 45.36 8.86
N ALA A 246 -15.56 45.03 10.01
CA ALA A 246 -16.06 44.03 10.92
C ALA A 246 -17.52 44.26 11.25
N GLN A 247 -18.42 43.53 10.57
CA GLN A 247 -19.82 43.49 10.90
C GLN A 247 -19.99 42.66 12.18
N LYS A 248 -20.26 43.33 13.30
CA LYS A 248 -20.57 42.70 14.58
C LYS A 248 -21.76 41.77 14.36
N ARG A 249 -21.54 40.49 14.38
CA ARG A 249 -22.58 39.48 14.32
C ARG A 249 -23.45 39.64 15.59
N PRO A 250 -24.78 39.77 15.47
CA PRO A 250 -25.63 39.94 16.65
C PRO A 250 -25.53 38.67 17.53
N LEU A 251 -25.33 38.89 18.83
CA LEU A 251 -25.18 37.85 19.86
C LEU A 251 -26.47 36.99 20.03
N ALA A 252 -27.50 37.29 19.24
CA ALA A 252 -28.83 36.64 19.26
C ALA A 252 -28.77 35.11 19.08
N TRP A 253 -27.79 34.61 18.34
CA TRP A 253 -27.66 33.15 18.11
C TRP A 253 -27.16 32.37 19.36
N VAL A 254 -26.35 33.01 20.18
CA VAL A 254 -25.88 32.43 21.44
C VAL A 254 -27.03 32.36 22.46
N TYR A 255 -27.87 33.37 22.49
CA TYR A 255 -29.08 33.38 23.37
C TYR A 255 -30.12 32.35 22.90
N MET A 256 -30.26 32.12 21.59
CA MET A 256 -31.16 31.10 21.06
C MET A 256 -30.71 29.67 21.44
N LEU A 257 -29.42 29.38 21.36
CA LEU A 257 -28.86 28.08 21.80
C LEU A 257 -28.98 27.90 23.33
N ALA A 258 -28.74 28.94 24.11
CA ALA A 258 -28.93 28.91 25.55
C ALA A 258 -30.39 28.67 25.96
N ALA A 259 -31.36 29.31 25.29
CA ALA A 259 -32.78 29.09 25.52
C ALA A 259 -33.23 27.66 25.15
N LEU A 260 -32.66 27.09 24.07
CA LEU A 260 -32.94 25.70 23.67
C LEU A 260 -32.40 24.68 24.69
N ALA A 261 -31.22 24.95 25.23
CA ALA A 261 -30.62 24.11 26.28
C ALA A 261 -31.44 24.14 27.58
N VAL A 262 -31.93 25.30 28.00
CA VAL A 262 -32.80 25.44 29.17
C VAL A 262 -34.12 24.71 28.99
N LEU A 263 -34.76 24.81 27.82
CA LEU A 263 -35.98 24.07 27.50
C LEU A 263 -35.74 22.54 27.50
N LEU A 264 -34.62 22.10 27.00
CA LEU A 264 -34.24 20.67 27.04
C LEU A 264 -34.04 20.16 28.48
N CYS A 265 -33.40 20.95 29.35
CA CYS A 265 -33.27 20.65 30.76
C CYS A 265 -34.61 20.57 31.48
N ILE A 266 -35.53 21.53 31.24
CA ILE A 266 -36.88 21.51 31.82
C ILE A 266 -37.63 20.25 31.35
N PHE A 267 -37.52 19.88 30.07
CA PHE A 267 -38.19 18.71 29.54
C PHE A 267 -37.63 17.41 30.16
N VAL A 268 -36.32 17.31 30.35
CA VAL A 268 -35.67 16.15 31.01
C VAL A 268 -36.09 16.05 32.49
N VAL A 269 -36.10 17.15 33.22
CA VAL A 269 -36.57 17.19 34.63
C VAL A 269 -38.07 16.80 34.72
N ALA A 270 -38.91 17.31 33.84
CA ALA A 270 -40.31 16.93 33.82
C ALA A 270 -40.55 15.44 33.50
N ARG A 271 -39.71 14.86 32.63
CA ARG A 271 -39.73 13.43 32.31
C ARG A 271 -39.29 12.56 33.50
N ILE A 272 -38.24 12.98 34.22
CA ILE A 272 -37.78 12.29 35.43
C ILE A 272 -38.83 12.35 36.55
N SER A 273 -39.42 13.51 36.77
CA SER A 273 -40.51 13.68 37.76
C SER A 273 -41.78 12.85 37.42
N ALA A 274 -42.14 12.78 36.15
CA ALA A 274 -43.27 11.95 35.71
C ALA A 274 -43.03 10.44 35.85
N ASN A 275 -41.75 10.00 35.69
CA ASN A 275 -41.38 8.61 35.91
C ASN A 275 -41.34 8.26 37.41
N SER A 276 -40.92 9.17 38.25
CA SER A 276 -40.91 8.97 39.74
C SER A 276 -42.33 8.84 40.27
N ALA A 277 -43.29 9.60 39.74
CA ALA A 277 -44.73 9.50 40.12
C ALA A 277 -45.37 8.18 39.70
N LYS A 278 -44.87 7.53 38.61
CA LYS A 278 -45.37 6.22 38.17
C LYS A 278 -44.79 5.05 39.00
N GLN A 279 -43.59 5.20 39.63
CA GLN A 279 -43.01 4.18 40.49
C GLN A 279 -43.55 4.21 41.94
N ALA A 280 -44.15 5.31 42.37
CA ALA A 280 -44.77 5.40 43.69
C ALA A 280 -46.15 4.76 43.83
N ALA A 281 -46.76 4.31 42.72
CA ALA A 281 -48.13 3.76 42.71
C ALA A 281 -48.22 2.22 42.70
N LEU A 282 -47.11 1.52 42.89
CA LEU A 282 -47.05 0.06 42.78
C LEU A 282 -46.35 -0.65 43.96
N VAL A 283 -46.47 -0.16 45.18
CA VAL A 283 -46.06 -0.90 46.40
C VAL A 283 -47.10 -0.69 47.48
N ILE A 284 -48.14 -1.52 47.56
CA ILE A 284 -48.84 -1.96 48.77
C ILE A 284 -49.60 -3.23 48.39
N THR A 285 -49.16 -4.40 48.91
CA THR A 285 -49.82 -5.24 49.89
C THR A 285 -49.10 -6.56 50.12
N PRO A 286 -49.34 -7.25 51.22
CA PRO A 286 -48.30 -7.73 52.10
C PRO A 286 -48.30 -9.27 52.34
N VAL A 287 -47.15 -9.70 52.97
CA VAL A 287 -47.08 -10.74 54.02
C VAL A 287 -47.44 -12.21 53.71
N ALA A 288 -46.44 -13.05 53.84
CA ALA A 288 -46.39 -14.15 54.85
C ALA A 288 -45.06 -14.91 54.76
N LYS A 289 -44.28 -14.79 55.81
CA LYS A 289 -43.67 -15.81 56.69
C LYS A 289 -43.39 -17.18 56.08
N ASN A 290 -42.13 -17.60 56.04
CA ASN A 290 -41.57 -18.46 57.11
C ASN A 290 -40.10 -18.83 56.88
N THR A 291 -39.36 -18.53 57.94
CA THR A 291 -38.36 -19.33 58.66
C THR A 291 -37.10 -19.84 57.92
N THR A 292 -36.04 -19.21 58.35
CA THR A 292 -34.68 -19.60 58.71
C THR A 292 -34.53 -21.09 59.19
N PRO A 293 -33.34 -21.69 59.37
CA PRO A 293 -31.97 -21.23 59.15
C PRO A 293 -31.00 -22.33 58.67
N VAL A 294 -29.77 -21.95 58.56
CA VAL A 294 -28.56 -22.63 59.08
C VAL A 294 -27.41 -22.68 58.11
N GLN A 295 -26.46 -21.81 58.42
CA GLN A 295 -25.04 -21.93 58.22
C GLN A 295 -24.49 -23.12 59.05
N PRO A 296 -23.25 -23.60 59.00
CA PRO A 296 -22.03 -23.08 58.43
C PRO A 296 -21.04 -24.11 57.83
N ALA A 297 -19.93 -23.66 57.41
CA ALA A 297 -18.58 -24.15 57.71
C ALA A 297 -17.69 -24.35 56.52
N SER A 298 -16.71 -23.48 56.46
CA SER A 298 -15.38 -23.71 55.88
C SER A 298 -14.54 -24.57 56.86
N PRO A 299 -13.26 -24.74 56.59
CA PRO A 299 -12.44 -25.41 55.62
C PRO A 299 -11.68 -26.58 56.30
N PRO A 300 -10.48 -27.00 56.14
CA PRO A 300 -9.32 -26.58 55.37
C PRO A 300 -8.36 -27.71 54.88
N LEU A 301 -7.19 -27.28 54.39
CA LEU A 301 -5.85 -27.93 54.44
C LEU A 301 -5.62 -29.07 53.41
N ALA A 302 -4.49 -29.30 52.85
CA ALA A 302 -3.11 -28.80 52.98
C ALA A 302 -2.32 -29.35 51.79
N ALA A 303 -1.46 -28.55 51.25
CA ALA A 303 -0.01 -28.67 51.30
C ALA A 303 0.61 -30.01 50.87
N THR A 304 1.42 -29.94 49.83
CA THR A 304 2.81 -30.40 49.76
C THR A 304 3.42 -29.88 48.48
N LEU A 305 4.26 -28.91 48.44
CA LEU A 305 5.71 -28.88 48.59
C LEU A 305 6.46 -30.06 47.96
N ARG A 306 7.12 -29.78 46.87
CA ARG A 306 8.52 -30.17 46.55
C ARG A 306 8.95 -29.37 45.31
N LYS A 307 9.74 -28.38 45.56
CA LYS A 307 11.21 -28.28 45.62
C LYS A 307 11.84 -28.41 44.25
N SER A 308 12.28 -27.27 43.80
CA SER A 308 13.38 -27.02 42.88
C SER A 308 14.64 -27.79 43.26
N PRO A 309 15.52 -28.05 42.35
CA PRO A 309 16.75 -27.30 42.43
C PRO A 309 17.26 -26.79 41.06
N ALA A 310 17.72 -25.59 41.04
CA ALA A 310 18.86 -25.15 40.31
C ALA A 310 20.13 -25.56 41.08
N PRO A 311 21.37 -25.37 40.65
CA PRO A 311 21.91 -24.56 39.56
C PRO A 311 23.09 -25.21 38.74
N LEU A 312 23.43 -24.53 37.67
CA LEU A 312 24.72 -24.23 37.05
C LEU A 312 26.02 -24.91 37.60
N PRO A 313 27.07 -25.14 36.80
CA PRO A 313 27.88 -24.02 36.28
C PRO A 313 28.47 -24.21 34.86
N PRO A 314 29.04 -23.13 34.29
CA PRO A 314 29.81 -23.24 33.07
C PRO A 314 31.24 -23.66 33.38
N PRO A 315 32.06 -24.17 32.49
CA PRO A 315 33.01 -23.30 31.83
C PRO A 315 33.47 -23.69 30.41
N ALA A 316 34.23 -22.78 29.90
CA ALA A 316 35.42 -22.89 29.07
C ALA A 316 35.23 -22.57 27.59
N VAL A 317 35.55 -21.35 27.30
CA VAL A 317 36.63 -20.85 26.46
C VAL A 317 37.46 -21.99 25.86
N VAL A 318 37.53 -22.03 24.53
CA VAL A 318 38.77 -22.11 23.77
C VAL A 318 38.55 -22.32 22.28
N ARG A 319 39.09 -21.37 21.56
CA ARG A 319 39.75 -21.41 20.25
C ARG A 319 38.95 -21.39 18.98
N ASN A 320 39.11 -20.23 18.37
CA ASN A 320 39.23 -20.04 16.93
C ASN A 320 40.05 -21.14 16.26
N PRO A 321 39.63 -21.58 15.09
CA PRO A 321 40.49 -21.46 13.95
C PRO A 321 39.83 -20.66 12.81
N GLU A 322 40.54 -19.71 12.33
CA GLU A 322 40.55 -19.12 11.02
C GLU A 322 41.06 -20.14 9.99
N PRO A 323 40.90 -19.89 8.68
CA PRO A 323 39.76 -19.47 7.87
C PRO A 323 39.36 -20.55 6.84
N ALA A 324 38.11 -20.72 6.54
CA ALA A 324 37.67 -21.43 5.35
C ALA A 324 36.86 -20.50 4.48
N GLU A 325 37.47 -20.18 3.40
CA GLU A 325 36.97 -19.82 2.07
C GLU A 325 35.55 -19.24 1.91
N ALA A 326 35.55 -18.04 1.34
CA ALA A 326 34.46 -17.25 0.84
C ALA A 326 33.44 -18.08 0.05
N HIS A 327 32.31 -18.34 0.67
CA HIS A 327 31.08 -18.39 -0.07
C HIS A 327 30.55 -16.94 -0.15
N HIS A 328 30.55 -16.39 -1.36
CA HIS A 328 29.86 -15.15 -1.70
C HIS A 328 28.36 -15.37 -1.53
N GLY A 329 27.91 -15.39 -0.29
CA GLY A 329 26.52 -15.28 0.06
C GLY A 329 26.06 -13.87 -0.33
N ASN A 330 25.13 -13.80 -1.27
CA ASN A 330 24.40 -12.62 -1.66
C ASN A 330 23.89 -11.92 -0.39
N ARG A 331 24.58 -10.89 0.09
CA ARG A 331 24.15 -10.09 1.26
C ARG A 331 23.03 -9.19 0.79
N THR A 332 21.82 -9.72 0.83
CA THR A 332 20.60 -8.95 0.61
C THR A 332 20.47 -7.87 1.68
N LEU A 333 20.60 -6.62 1.24
CA LEU A 333 20.60 -5.44 2.11
C LEU A 333 19.23 -4.77 2.06
N TRP A 334 18.22 -5.42 2.65
CA TRP A 334 16.87 -4.86 2.73
C TRP A 334 16.79 -3.79 3.81
N ARG A 335 16.01 -2.75 3.52
CA ARG A 335 15.65 -1.67 4.45
C ARG A 335 14.16 -1.38 4.33
N VAL A 336 13.55 -0.95 5.41
CA VAL A 336 12.14 -0.50 5.43
C VAL A 336 12.12 1.01 5.27
N VAL A 337 11.54 1.51 4.19
CA VAL A 337 11.43 2.94 3.88
C VAL A 337 10.07 3.45 4.29
N THR A 338 10.03 4.54 5.07
CA THR A 338 8.78 5.15 5.56
C THR A 338 8.51 6.52 4.94
N TYR A 339 9.53 7.31 4.71
CA TYR A 339 9.42 8.66 4.15
C TYR A 339 10.58 8.96 3.21
N THR A 340 10.34 9.85 2.24
CA THR A 340 11.34 10.30 1.29
C THR A 340 11.37 11.83 1.28
N TYR A 341 12.55 12.42 1.40
CA TYR A 341 12.76 13.86 1.44
C TYR A 341 13.79 14.33 0.41
N SER A 342 13.63 15.56 -0.05
CA SER A 342 14.62 16.23 -0.90
C SER A 342 15.73 16.95 -0.11
N ARG A 343 15.58 17.07 1.22
CA ARG A 343 16.54 17.73 2.13
C ARG A 343 16.90 16.83 3.28
N ALA A 344 18.19 16.71 3.60
CA ALA A 344 18.67 15.88 4.69
C ALA A 344 18.07 16.25 6.04
N LYS A 345 18.00 17.56 6.35
CA LYS A 345 17.46 18.06 7.62
C LYS A 345 16.01 17.67 7.88
N ASP A 346 15.18 17.63 6.84
CA ASP A 346 13.77 17.24 6.98
C ASP A 346 13.64 15.74 7.26
N ALA A 347 14.50 14.94 6.65
CA ALA A 347 14.60 13.51 6.91
C ALA A 347 15.13 13.22 8.34
N GLU A 348 16.18 13.93 8.76
CA GLU A 348 16.75 13.82 10.12
C GLU A 348 15.71 14.13 11.19
N HIS A 349 15.03 15.28 11.07
CA HIS A 349 13.98 15.67 11.99
C HIS A 349 12.84 14.65 12.06
N LYS A 350 12.48 14.04 10.91
CA LYS A 350 11.46 13.00 10.88
C LYS A 350 11.94 11.71 11.54
N ALA A 351 13.18 11.31 11.33
CA ALA A 351 13.77 10.13 11.96
C ALA A 351 13.86 10.31 13.50
N GLU A 352 14.25 11.50 13.96
CA GLU A 352 14.26 11.84 15.39
C GLU A 352 12.84 11.75 16.00
N HIS A 353 11.84 12.26 15.32
CA HIS A 353 10.44 12.19 15.78
C HIS A 353 9.96 10.74 15.88
N ILE A 354 10.27 9.89 14.90
CA ILE A 354 9.92 8.46 14.93
C ILE A 354 10.63 7.78 16.10
N ASN A 355 11.91 8.03 16.31
CA ASN A 355 12.67 7.46 17.41
C ASN A 355 12.20 7.93 18.79
N ALA A 356 11.66 9.13 18.89
CA ALA A 356 11.07 9.64 20.13
C ALA A 356 9.75 8.94 20.46
N GLU A 357 8.95 8.60 19.45
CA GLU A 357 7.63 7.98 19.61
C GLU A 357 7.72 6.44 19.67
N TRP A 358 8.61 5.84 18.85
CA TRP A 358 8.84 4.38 18.77
C TRP A 358 10.34 4.05 18.72
N PRO A 359 11.05 4.02 19.85
CA PRO A 359 12.51 3.80 19.91
C PRO A 359 12.98 2.46 19.34
N ASP A 360 12.11 1.46 19.34
CA ASP A 360 12.35 0.11 18.85
C ASP A 360 12.40 0.02 17.32
N LEU A 361 11.83 0.98 16.61
CA LEU A 361 11.86 1.03 15.15
C LEU A 361 13.20 1.52 14.57
N ARG A 362 14.05 2.17 15.38
CA ARG A 362 15.40 2.63 15.02
C ARG A 362 15.44 3.34 13.67
N ALA A 363 14.69 4.44 13.55
CA ALA A 363 14.67 5.22 12.32
C ALA A 363 16.02 5.90 12.07
N GLU A 364 16.53 5.81 10.85
CA GLU A 364 17.76 6.47 10.39
C GLU A 364 17.55 7.12 9.02
N VAL A 365 18.41 8.06 8.67
CA VAL A 365 18.43 8.67 7.33
C VAL A 365 19.40 7.90 6.45
N PHE A 366 18.94 7.52 5.28
CA PHE A 366 19.73 6.81 4.28
C PHE A 366 19.59 7.49 2.91
N SER A 367 20.70 7.74 2.22
CA SER A 367 20.70 8.19 0.83
C SER A 367 21.29 7.11 -0.08
N PRO A 368 20.52 6.62 -1.06
CA PRO A 368 20.99 5.63 -2.02
C PRO A 368 22.05 6.19 -2.98
N ASN A 369 22.11 7.50 -3.14
CA ASN A 369 23.02 8.19 -4.08
C ASN A 369 24.30 8.71 -3.41
N GLY A 370 24.52 8.44 -2.11
CA GLY A 370 25.61 8.94 -1.29
C GLY A 370 25.13 9.96 -0.26
N GLU A 371 25.90 10.13 0.82
CA GLU A 371 25.48 10.84 2.04
C GLU A 371 25.02 12.30 1.82
N GLU A 372 25.44 12.95 0.76
CA GLU A 372 25.08 14.37 0.47
C GLU A 372 24.14 14.55 -0.71
N ALA A 373 23.62 13.46 -1.33
CA ALA A 373 22.79 13.54 -2.53
C ALA A 373 21.35 13.03 -2.29
N PRO A 374 20.31 13.81 -2.70
CA PRO A 374 18.94 13.37 -2.60
C PRO A 374 18.65 12.15 -3.54
N PRO A 375 17.63 11.34 -3.25
CA PRO A 375 16.66 11.46 -2.17
C PRO A 375 17.22 11.03 -0.81
N TYR A 376 16.71 11.64 0.28
CA TYR A 376 16.98 11.22 1.65
C TYR A 376 15.80 10.39 2.16
N LEU A 377 16.04 9.13 2.43
CA LEU A 377 15.05 8.17 2.87
C LEU A 377 15.09 8.04 4.40
N VAL A 378 13.93 8.08 5.04
CA VAL A 378 13.83 7.67 6.44
C VAL A 378 13.56 6.17 6.43
N VAL A 379 14.52 5.41 6.92
CA VAL A 379 14.47 3.94 6.95
C VAL A 379 14.45 3.42 8.38
N LEU A 380 13.85 2.24 8.58
CA LEU A 380 13.72 1.61 9.89
C LEU A 380 14.63 0.38 10.01
N GLY A 381 15.17 0.16 11.20
CA GLY A 381 15.85 -1.09 11.60
C GLY A 381 17.19 -1.38 10.94
N GLY A 382 17.72 -0.50 10.08
CA GLY A 382 19.01 -0.69 9.42
C GLY A 382 18.97 -1.72 8.28
N ARG A 383 20.07 -2.46 8.09
CA ARG A 383 20.20 -3.50 7.04
C ARG A 383 19.76 -4.85 7.58
N MET A 384 18.86 -5.53 6.89
CA MET A 384 18.27 -6.79 7.37
C MET A 384 17.96 -7.75 6.22
N GLN A 385 17.56 -8.98 6.55
CA GLN A 385 17.05 -9.96 5.60
C GLN A 385 15.65 -9.55 5.11
N ARG A 386 15.21 -10.11 3.98
CA ARG A 386 13.92 -9.77 3.37
C ARG A 386 12.75 -10.02 4.31
N GLU A 387 12.73 -11.19 4.94
CA GLU A 387 11.67 -11.63 5.85
C GLU A 387 11.58 -10.72 7.08
N GLU A 388 12.70 -10.30 7.62
CA GLU A 388 12.77 -9.34 8.73
C GLU A 388 12.27 -7.96 8.30
N ALA A 389 12.62 -7.51 7.10
CA ALA A 389 12.15 -6.24 6.56
C ALA A 389 10.63 -6.22 6.35
N MET A 390 10.06 -7.33 5.87
CA MET A 390 8.60 -7.45 5.72
C MET A 390 7.88 -7.41 7.06
N GLN A 391 8.41 -8.11 8.08
CA GLN A 391 7.84 -8.09 9.43
C GLN A 391 7.91 -6.69 10.06
N LEU A 392 9.07 -6.03 9.95
CA LEU A 392 9.26 -4.67 10.48
C LEU A 392 8.38 -3.65 9.75
N ARG A 393 8.18 -3.79 8.44
CA ARG A 393 7.22 -2.97 7.67
C ARG A 393 5.81 -3.10 8.24
N ASP A 394 5.35 -4.32 8.46
CA ASP A 394 3.99 -4.57 8.94
C ASP A 394 3.81 -4.12 10.39
N GLU A 395 4.83 -4.26 11.21
CA GLU A 395 4.88 -3.71 12.57
C GLU A 395 4.81 -2.18 12.56
N ALA A 396 5.59 -1.53 11.70
CA ALA A 396 5.60 -0.07 11.55
C ALA A 396 4.22 0.47 11.13
N ARG A 397 3.57 -0.20 10.16
CA ARG A 397 2.20 0.12 9.75
C ARG A 397 1.18 -0.06 10.88
N ALA A 398 1.31 -1.13 11.67
CA ALA A 398 0.44 -1.39 12.82
C ALA A 398 0.60 -0.35 13.94
N LYS A 399 1.79 0.25 14.07
CA LYS A 399 2.09 1.36 15.00
C LYS A 399 1.61 2.73 14.51
N GLY A 400 1.04 2.82 13.30
CA GLY A 400 0.46 4.06 12.76
C GLY A 400 1.38 4.83 11.81
N LEU A 401 2.53 4.28 11.41
CA LEU A 401 3.34 4.83 10.34
C LEU A 401 2.59 4.73 8.99
N PRO A 402 2.97 5.50 7.96
CA PRO A 402 2.26 5.54 6.69
C PRO A 402 2.01 4.16 6.09
N ARG A 403 0.85 3.96 5.50
CA ARG A 403 0.48 2.70 4.84
C ARG A 403 1.33 2.39 3.61
N ASP A 404 1.96 3.41 3.04
CA ASP A 404 2.92 3.35 1.94
C ASP A 404 4.36 3.04 2.38
N THR A 405 4.59 2.72 3.66
CA THR A 405 5.85 2.15 4.14
C THR A 405 6.15 0.85 3.40
N TYR A 406 7.33 0.71 2.81
CA TYR A 406 7.72 -0.44 2.00
C TYR A 406 9.13 -0.96 2.34
N ALA A 407 9.40 -2.23 1.99
CA ALA A 407 10.71 -2.83 2.13
C ALA A 407 11.43 -2.85 0.78
N GLN A 408 12.70 -2.43 0.76
CA GLN A 408 13.50 -2.32 -0.46
C GLN A 408 14.90 -2.90 -0.26
N ASN A 409 15.40 -3.57 -1.32
CA ASN A 409 16.75 -4.07 -1.37
C ASN A 409 17.68 -3.01 -1.97
N PHE A 410 18.72 -2.62 -1.21
CA PHE A 410 19.75 -1.66 -1.62
C PHE A 410 21.11 -2.34 -1.85
N SER A 411 21.14 -3.58 -2.33
CA SER A 411 22.39 -4.22 -2.76
C SER A 411 22.93 -3.49 -4.00
N ARG A 412 24.11 -2.91 -3.86
CA ARG A 412 24.93 -2.47 -4.99
C ARG A 412 25.84 -3.59 -5.42
#